data_af2014018bfbfec9c018749b5536cbf6
#
_entry.id   af2014018bfbfec9c018749b5536cbf6
#
_cell.length_a   1.000
_cell.length_b   1.000
_cell.length_c   1.000
_cell.angle_alpha   90.00
_cell.angle_beta   90.00
_cell.angle_gamma   90.00
#
_symmetry.space_group_name_H-M   'P 1'
#
loop_
_entity.id
_entity.type
_entity.pdbx_description
1 polymer ?
#
loop_
_entity_poly.entity_id
_entity_poly.type
_entity_poly.pdbx_seq_one_letter_code
_entity_poly.pdbx_strand_id
1 'polypeptide(L)'
;VGNSIKLKPRYYRWHVDPGVEWVEKNTGYANLNWDIPLSQVALVSVDVWDRHYITDTEARGEQVIQEKILPLIAACRKGGLEIIHAPAPGRNLAQSNPAYVNLVTSEEVNAGRDKEWPPQEFRGKSGQYEAYARPVEPRDKERADRVADLVMHPQVQPEGDEVVVAFGEDLHRYCKSKGILFLIYMGFNTNACILLRDYGTVEMSKRGYEIIMLRDCTTGMESFETHDDLWQTRGAILFLEMFGKYSIKSDELMAAL
;
A
#
# COMPACT_ATOMS: atom_id res chain seq x y z
N VAL A 1 13.39 -3.25 29.26
CA VAL A 1 12.03 -3.27 28.74
C VAL A 1 12.07 -2.38 27.52
N GLY A 2 11.95 -2.94 26.32
CA GLY A 2 11.93 -2.17 25.07
C GLY A 2 10.66 -1.32 24.97
N ASN A 3 10.70 -0.24 24.19
CA ASN A 3 9.53 0.58 23.90
C ASN A 3 8.47 -0.28 23.18
N SER A 4 7.21 -0.13 23.57
CA SER A 4 6.07 -0.74 22.88
C SER A 4 5.03 0.31 22.51
N ILE A 5 4.23 0.04 21.50
CA ILE A 5 3.10 0.87 21.10
C ILE A 5 1.78 0.16 21.36
N LYS A 6 0.82 0.91 21.88
CA LYS A 6 -0.52 0.40 22.16
C LYS A 6 -1.49 0.85 21.10
N LEU A 7 -2.00 -0.09 20.33
CA LEU A 7 -2.93 0.17 19.21
C LEU A 7 -4.26 -0.53 19.46
N LYS A 8 -5.32 0.04 18.88
CA LYS A 8 -6.67 -0.54 18.86
C LYS A 8 -7.11 -0.83 17.41
N PRO A 9 -6.44 -1.76 16.72
CA PRO A 9 -6.72 -2.03 15.32
C PRO A 9 -8.16 -2.51 15.13
N ARG A 10 -8.83 -1.92 14.14
CA ARG A 10 -10.19 -2.24 13.74
C ARG A 10 -10.16 -3.37 12.71
N TYR A 11 -11.13 -4.28 12.79
CA TYR A 11 -11.39 -5.33 11.80
C TYR A 11 -12.90 -5.51 11.61
N TYR A 12 -13.30 -6.20 10.55
CA TYR A 12 -14.70 -6.52 10.32
C TYR A 12 -15.01 -7.90 10.90
N ARG A 13 -15.94 -7.95 11.85
CA ARG A 13 -16.38 -9.16 12.53
C ARG A 13 -17.59 -9.74 11.82
N TRP A 14 -17.41 -10.89 11.18
CA TRP A 14 -18.45 -11.64 10.52
C TRP A 14 -19.42 -12.38 11.47
N HIS A 15 -19.06 -12.48 12.73
CA HIS A 15 -19.83 -13.15 13.76
C HIS A 15 -20.77 -12.17 14.46
N VAL A 16 -21.88 -12.71 14.95
CA VAL A 16 -22.83 -12.01 15.82
C VAL A 16 -22.84 -12.62 17.21
N ASP A 17 -23.44 -11.93 18.19
CA ASP A 17 -23.53 -12.45 19.54
C ASP A 17 -24.60 -13.52 19.66
N PRO A 18 -24.53 -14.41 20.68
CA PRO A 18 -25.56 -15.41 20.90
C PRO A 18 -26.96 -14.80 20.99
N GLY A 19 -27.93 -15.39 20.29
CA GLY A 19 -29.31 -14.90 20.24
C GLY A 19 -29.60 -13.83 19.19
N VAL A 20 -28.57 -13.33 18.49
CA VAL A 20 -28.73 -12.43 17.34
C VAL A 20 -28.78 -13.26 16.05
N GLU A 21 -29.72 -12.95 15.17
CA GLU A 21 -29.80 -13.61 13.85
C GLU A 21 -28.51 -13.37 13.05
N TRP A 22 -27.91 -14.43 12.54
CA TRP A 22 -26.65 -14.34 11.80
C TRP A 22 -26.90 -13.99 10.33
N VAL A 23 -27.07 -12.72 10.08
CA VAL A 23 -27.25 -12.12 8.75
C VAL A 23 -26.32 -10.92 8.60
N GLU A 24 -25.98 -10.55 7.36
CA GLU A 24 -25.01 -9.48 7.07
C GLU A 24 -25.28 -8.16 7.80
N LYS A 25 -26.56 -7.72 7.85
CA LYS A 25 -26.97 -6.47 8.51
C LYS A 25 -26.68 -6.42 10.01
N ASN A 26 -26.44 -7.56 10.65
CA ASN A 26 -26.14 -7.70 12.07
C ASN A 26 -24.63 -7.87 12.35
N THR A 27 -23.82 -7.99 11.30
CA THR A 27 -22.36 -8.00 11.41
C THR A 27 -21.81 -6.58 11.51
N GLY A 28 -20.54 -6.40 11.87
CA GLY A 28 -19.98 -5.06 12.03
C GLY A 28 -18.52 -5.03 12.42
N TYR A 29 -18.06 -3.84 12.72
CA TYR A 29 -16.68 -3.62 13.14
C TYR A 29 -16.45 -4.01 14.61
N ALA A 30 -15.23 -4.46 14.88
CA ALA A 30 -14.72 -4.66 16.22
C ALA A 30 -13.26 -4.18 16.30
N ASN A 31 -12.76 -4.00 17.51
CA ASN A 31 -11.39 -3.57 17.76
C ASN A 31 -10.67 -4.57 18.65
N LEU A 32 -9.39 -4.74 18.43
CA LEU A 32 -8.47 -5.45 19.33
C LEU A 32 -7.74 -4.45 20.23
N ASN A 33 -7.03 -4.97 21.21
CA ASN A 33 -6.11 -4.20 22.05
C ASN A 33 -4.75 -4.88 21.93
N TRP A 34 -3.81 -4.24 21.25
CA TRP A 34 -2.47 -4.74 21.07
C TRP A 34 -1.44 -3.89 21.81
N ASP A 35 -0.45 -4.56 22.37
CA ASP A 35 0.75 -3.95 22.92
C ASP A 35 1.94 -4.57 22.18
N ILE A 36 2.48 -3.84 21.19
CA ILE A 36 3.42 -4.37 20.21
C ILE A 36 4.80 -3.78 20.48
N PRO A 37 5.86 -4.58 20.57
CA PRO A 37 7.22 -4.07 20.62
C PRO A 37 7.51 -3.16 19.40
N LEU A 38 7.94 -1.93 19.63
CA LEU A 38 8.20 -0.96 18.55
C LEU A 38 9.20 -1.50 17.52
N SER A 39 10.18 -2.28 17.98
CA SER A 39 11.18 -2.92 17.10
C SER A 39 10.61 -3.96 16.12
N GLN A 40 9.36 -4.39 16.30
CA GLN A 40 8.69 -5.34 15.41
C GLN A 40 7.74 -4.66 14.41
N VAL A 41 7.69 -3.33 14.37
CA VAL A 41 6.73 -2.55 13.57
C VAL A 41 7.49 -1.71 12.55
N ALA A 42 6.96 -1.67 11.32
CA ALA A 42 7.41 -0.70 10.31
C ALA A 42 6.24 0.00 9.64
N LEU A 43 6.43 1.27 9.32
CA LEU A 43 5.57 2.04 8.42
C LEU A 43 6.03 1.82 6.97
N VAL A 44 5.13 1.34 6.11
CA VAL A 44 5.39 1.14 4.68
C VAL A 44 4.67 2.23 3.89
N SER A 45 5.46 3.11 3.26
CA SER A 45 5.00 4.22 2.43
C SER A 45 4.95 3.77 0.98
N VAL A 46 3.75 3.49 0.45
CA VAL A 46 3.56 2.97 -0.90
C VAL A 46 3.19 4.08 -1.86
N ASP A 47 3.97 4.22 -2.93
CA ASP A 47 3.66 5.08 -4.09
C ASP A 47 3.15 6.49 -3.71
N VAL A 48 3.76 7.14 -2.72
CA VAL A 48 3.45 8.54 -2.41
C VAL A 48 4.13 9.41 -3.47
N TRP A 49 3.41 9.65 -4.55
CA TRP A 49 3.88 10.31 -5.77
C TRP A 49 3.59 11.81 -5.76
N ASP A 50 4.33 12.54 -6.62
CA ASP A 50 4.21 14.00 -6.80
C ASP A 50 3.09 14.41 -7.75
N ARG A 51 2.53 13.48 -8.53
CA ARG A 51 1.49 13.76 -9.53
C ARG A 51 0.69 12.53 -9.92
N HIS A 52 -0.49 12.76 -10.48
CA HIS A 52 -1.33 11.72 -11.09
C HIS A 52 -1.91 12.24 -12.42
N TYR A 53 -2.28 11.36 -13.34
CA TYR A 53 -2.88 11.76 -14.62
C TYR A 53 -4.38 12.09 -14.52
N ILE A 54 -5.04 11.69 -13.43
CA ILE A 54 -6.42 12.04 -13.10
C ILE A 54 -6.37 13.16 -12.04
N THR A 55 -6.87 14.33 -12.38
CA THR A 55 -6.65 15.57 -11.61
C THR A 55 -7.29 15.57 -10.23
N ASP A 56 -8.48 15.03 -10.07
CA ASP A 56 -9.15 14.93 -8.77
C ASP A 56 -8.52 13.85 -7.87
N THR A 57 -8.02 12.76 -8.44
CA THR A 57 -7.20 11.78 -7.71
C THR A 57 -5.89 12.42 -7.22
N GLU A 58 -5.23 13.24 -8.06
CA GLU A 58 -4.05 14.02 -7.68
C GLU A 58 -4.37 14.98 -6.52
N ALA A 59 -5.43 15.76 -6.64
CA ALA A 59 -5.84 16.72 -5.61
C ALA A 59 -6.17 16.06 -4.26
N ARG A 60 -6.88 14.93 -4.28
CA ARG A 60 -7.14 14.15 -3.06
C ARG A 60 -5.86 13.58 -2.46
N GLY A 61 -4.97 13.06 -3.32
CA GLY A 61 -3.67 12.56 -2.88
C GLY A 61 -2.85 13.64 -2.18
N GLU A 62 -2.75 14.82 -2.80
CA GLU A 62 -2.04 15.97 -2.22
C GLU A 62 -2.65 16.41 -0.88
N GLN A 63 -3.98 16.46 -0.78
CA GLN A 63 -4.65 16.78 0.48
C GLN A 63 -4.30 15.77 1.58
N VAL A 64 -4.32 14.47 1.27
CA VAL A 64 -3.95 13.40 2.21
C VAL A 64 -2.48 13.52 2.61
N ILE A 65 -1.58 13.87 1.68
CA ILE A 65 -0.17 14.08 1.98
C ILE A 65 -0.02 15.22 3.00
N GLN A 66 -0.58 16.39 2.71
CA GLN A 66 -0.40 17.58 3.54
C GLN A 66 -1.06 17.44 4.91
N GLU A 67 -2.29 16.93 4.97
CA GLU A 67 -3.08 16.89 6.19
C GLU A 67 -2.79 15.68 7.09
N LYS A 68 -2.32 14.55 6.52
CA LYS A 68 -2.21 13.27 7.22
C LYS A 68 -0.82 12.67 7.16
N ILE A 69 -0.23 12.51 5.97
CA ILE A 69 1.02 11.77 5.80
C ILE A 69 2.20 12.56 6.39
N LEU A 70 2.32 13.85 6.12
CA LEU A 70 3.45 14.64 6.61
C LEU A 70 3.51 14.71 8.14
N PRO A 71 2.41 15.03 8.86
CA PRO A 71 2.42 15.00 10.32
C PRO A 71 2.74 13.62 10.89
N LEU A 72 2.22 12.58 10.25
CA LEU A 72 2.44 11.20 10.67
C LEU A 72 3.91 10.78 10.51
N ILE A 73 4.53 11.01 9.35
CA ILE A 73 5.95 10.70 9.12
C ILE A 73 6.83 11.42 10.14
N ALA A 74 6.57 12.70 10.40
CA ALA A 74 7.31 13.47 11.39
C ALA A 74 7.19 12.86 12.81
N ALA A 75 6.00 12.39 13.18
CA ALA A 75 5.78 11.69 14.45
C ALA A 75 6.49 10.33 14.49
N CYS A 76 6.43 9.56 13.40
CA CYS A 76 7.11 8.26 13.29
C CYS A 76 8.63 8.41 13.41
N ARG A 77 9.22 9.40 12.72
CA ARG A 77 10.64 9.73 12.83
C ARG A 77 11.03 10.08 14.27
N LYS A 78 10.27 10.95 14.90
CA LYS A 78 10.50 11.35 16.30
C LYS A 78 10.34 10.17 17.26
N GLY A 79 9.37 9.29 17.02
CA GLY A 79 9.10 8.10 17.82
C GLY A 79 10.07 6.94 17.59
N GLY A 80 10.94 7.03 16.57
CA GLY A 80 11.89 5.97 16.21
C GLY A 80 11.24 4.73 15.57
N LEU A 81 10.10 4.92 14.90
CA LEU A 81 9.46 3.85 14.13
C LEU A 81 10.23 3.64 12.82
N GLU A 82 10.49 2.40 12.46
CA GLU A 82 11.11 2.05 11.17
C GLU A 82 10.22 2.49 10.01
N ILE A 83 10.80 3.21 9.02
CA ILE A 83 10.08 3.69 7.84
C ILE A 83 10.70 3.09 6.59
N ILE A 84 9.86 2.49 5.74
CA ILE A 84 10.23 1.82 4.50
C ILE A 84 9.45 2.45 3.36
N HIS A 85 10.14 2.98 2.36
CA HIS A 85 9.52 3.56 1.17
C HIS A 85 9.47 2.52 0.05
N ALA A 86 8.29 2.36 -0.56
CA ALA A 86 8.04 1.41 -1.64
C ALA A 86 7.42 2.12 -2.85
N PRO A 87 8.19 2.93 -3.61
CA PRO A 87 7.71 3.55 -4.84
C PRO A 87 7.59 2.54 -5.97
N ALA A 88 6.83 2.88 -7.01
CA ALA A 88 6.54 2.00 -8.14
C ALA A 88 7.82 1.50 -8.84
N PRO A 89 8.10 0.17 -8.87
CA PRO A 89 9.36 -0.38 -9.37
C PRO A 89 9.51 -0.26 -10.88
N GLY A 90 8.42 -0.25 -11.64
CA GLY A 90 8.43 -0.30 -13.10
C GLY A 90 9.06 0.91 -13.81
N ARG A 91 9.54 1.92 -13.06
CA ARG A 91 10.17 3.14 -13.58
C ARG A 91 11.58 3.35 -13.05
N ASN A 92 12.19 2.32 -12.50
CA ASN A 92 13.50 2.36 -11.85
C ASN A 92 13.58 3.39 -10.70
N LEU A 93 12.45 3.91 -10.24
CA LEU A 93 12.38 4.99 -9.25
C LEU A 93 12.98 4.53 -7.91
N ALA A 94 12.62 3.33 -7.46
CA ALA A 94 13.18 2.76 -6.25
C ALA A 94 14.67 2.46 -6.43
N GLN A 95 15.05 1.78 -7.51
CA GLN A 95 16.41 1.30 -7.75
C GLN A 95 17.41 2.43 -7.99
N SER A 96 16.97 3.60 -8.44
CA SER A 96 17.82 4.78 -8.59
C SER A 96 17.98 5.60 -7.30
N ASN A 97 17.21 5.28 -6.27
CA ASN A 97 17.28 6.01 -5.00
C ASN A 97 18.52 5.57 -4.19
N PRO A 98 19.32 6.51 -3.63
CA PRO A 98 20.48 6.18 -2.80
C PRO A 98 20.16 5.31 -1.58
N ALA A 99 18.95 5.36 -1.05
CA ALA A 99 18.49 4.55 0.09
C ALA A 99 17.97 3.15 -0.31
N TYR A 100 18.10 2.75 -1.58
CA TYR A 100 17.64 1.44 -2.05
C TYR A 100 18.46 0.29 -1.44
N VAL A 101 17.77 -0.67 -0.86
CA VAL A 101 18.43 -1.78 -0.13
C VAL A 101 19.05 -2.85 -1.04
N ASN A 102 18.58 -3.00 -2.28
CA ASN A 102 19.12 -3.94 -3.28
C ASN A 102 19.34 -5.37 -2.74
N LEU A 103 18.35 -5.94 -2.09
CA LEU A 103 18.46 -7.25 -1.46
C LEU A 103 18.09 -8.41 -2.38
N VAL A 104 17.49 -8.11 -3.56
CA VAL A 104 17.05 -9.11 -4.52
C VAL A 104 17.35 -8.67 -5.95
N THR A 105 17.68 -9.63 -6.82
CA THR A 105 17.86 -9.36 -8.25
C THR A 105 16.55 -9.48 -9.01
N SER A 106 16.44 -8.80 -10.16
CA SER A 106 15.30 -8.96 -11.07
C SER A 106 15.14 -10.41 -11.57
N GLU A 107 16.21 -11.16 -11.63
CA GLU A 107 16.19 -12.58 -12.01
C GLU A 107 15.51 -13.42 -10.92
N GLU A 108 15.86 -13.21 -9.65
CA GLU A 108 15.21 -13.87 -8.52
C GLU A 108 13.71 -13.55 -8.45
N VAL A 109 13.31 -12.29 -8.65
CA VAL A 109 11.89 -11.87 -8.67
C VAL A 109 11.10 -12.57 -9.78
N ASN A 110 11.73 -12.83 -10.92
CA ASN A 110 11.11 -13.49 -12.06
C ASN A 110 11.30 -15.00 -12.07
N ALA A 111 12.07 -15.56 -11.13
CA ALA A 111 12.24 -17.00 -10.99
C ALA A 111 10.88 -17.66 -10.70
N GLY A 112 10.56 -18.70 -11.44
CA GLY A 112 9.28 -19.40 -11.31
C GLY A 112 8.11 -18.84 -12.11
N ARG A 113 8.27 -17.69 -12.78
CA ARG A 113 7.26 -17.24 -13.75
C ARG A 113 7.43 -18.02 -15.05
N ASP A 114 6.36 -18.66 -15.46
CA ASP A 114 6.30 -19.29 -16.81
C ASP A 114 6.37 -18.16 -17.87
N LYS A 115 7.45 -18.18 -18.65
CA LYS A 115 7.67 -17.19 -19.71
C LYS A 115 7.00 -17.56 -21.01
N GLU A 116 6.65 -18.81 -21.19
CA GLU A 116 6.08 -19.35 -22.43
C GLU A 116 4.55 -19.33 -22.40
N TRP A 117 3.94 -19.46 -21.21
CA TRP A 117 2.50 -19.47 -21.07
C TRP A 117 1.96 -18.40 -20.10
N PRO A 118 0.86 -17.69 -20.46
CA PRO A 118 0.21 -17.63 -21.78
C PRO A 118 1.15 -17.09 -22.87
N PRO A 119 0.93 -17.43 -24.16
CA PRO A 119 1.81 -17.00 -25.26
C PRO A 119 1.98 -15.48 -25.31
N GLN A 120 3.15 -15.03 -25.76
CA GLN A 120 3.47 -13.59 -25.84
C GLN A 120 2.46 -12.80 -26.70
N GLU A 121 2.03 -13.37 -27.82
CA GLU A 121 1.00 -12.76 -28.68
C GLU A 121 -0.34 -12.59 -27.94
N PHE A 122 -0.73 -13.57 -27.12
CA PHE A 122 -1.95 -13.45 -26.32
C PHE A 122 -1.79 -12.37 -25.25
N ARG A 123 -0.66 -12.31 -24.53
CA ARG A 123 -0.39 -11.27 -23.53
C ARG A 123 -0.39 -9.88 -24.14
N GLY A 124 0.24 -9.72 -25.32
CA GLY A 124 0.34 -8.47 -26.08
C GLY A 124 -0.88 -8.13 -26.93
N LYS A 125 -1.89 -9.04 -26.98
CA LYS A 125 -3.07 -8.87 -27.85
C LYS A 125 -2.68 -8.54 -29.29
N SER A 126 -1.76 -9.33 -29.86
CA SER A 126 -1.28 -9.19 -31.24
C SER A 126 -1.59 -10.41 -32.09
N GLY A 127 -1.43 -10.31 -33.43
CA GLY A 127 -1.71 -11.39 -34.34
C GLY A 127 -3.16 -11.87 -34.27
N GLN A 128 -3.37 -13.18 -34.12
CA GLN A 128 -4.71 -13.77 -34.00
C GLN A 128 -5.51 -13.30 -32.77
N TYR A 129 -4.87 -12.64 -31.80
CA TYR A 129 -5.50 -12.17 -30.55
C TYR A 129 -5.79 -10.66 -30.59
N GLU A 130 -5.53 -9.96 -31.67
CA GLU A 130 -5.75 -8.51 -31.82
C GLU A 130 -7.21 -8.09 -31.55
N ALA A 131 -8.17 -8.96 -31.89
CA ALA A 131 -9.59 -8.73 -31.64
C ALA A 131 -9.95 -8.57 -30.15
N TYR A 132 -9.07 -9.00 -29.25
CA TYR A 132 -9.24 -8.86 -27.80
C TYR A 132 -8.49 -7.66 -27.22
N ALA A 133 -7.81 -6.86 -28.05
CA ALA A 133 -7.15 -5.65 -27.58
C ALA A 133 -8.17 -4.56 -27.23
N ARG A 134 -7.88 -3.78 -26.20
CA ARG A 134 -8.58 -2.52 -26.00
C ARG A 134 -8.13 -1.53 -27.08
N PRO A 135 -9.01 -0.63 -27.55
CA PRO A 135 -8.60 0.41 -28.47
C PRO A 135 -7.53 1.31 -27.81
N VAL A 136 -6.72 1.93 -28.64
CA VAL A 136 -5.82 2.99 -28.17
C VAL A 136 -6.68 4.17 -27.73
N GLU A 137 -6.51 4.57 -26.49
CA GLU A 137 -7.29 5.67 -25.93
C GLU A 137 -6.81 7.02 -26.46
N PRO A 138 -7.73 7.98 -26.72
CA PRO A 138 -7.37 9.26 -27.37
C PRO A 138 -6.30 10.07 -26.62
N ARG A 139 -6.20 9.90 -25.30
CA ARG A 139 -5.26 10.64 -24.45
C ARG A 139 -4.12 9.78 -23.90
N ASP A 140 -3.85 8.60 -24.48
CA ASP A 140 -2.79 7.70 -24.01
C ASP A 140 -1.41 8.37 -24.02
N LYS A 141 -1.11 9.15 -25.05
CA LYS A 141 0.15 9.89 -25.12
C LYS A 141 0.25 10.93 -23.99
N GLU A 142 -0.79 11.71 -23.75
CA GLU A 142 -0.82 12.71 -22.69
C GLU A 142 -0.67 12.05 -21.31
N ARG A 143 -1.35 10.92 -21.08
CA ARG A 143 -1.19 10.12 -19.88
C ARG A 143 0.25 9.63 -19.70
N ALA A 144 0.85 9.10 -20.78
CA ALA A 144 2.23 8.62 -20.73
C ALA A 144 3.21 9.75 -20.43
N ASP A 145 3.05 10.91 -21.10
CA ASP A 145 3.87 12.11 -20.87
C ASP A 145 3.72 12.61 -19.41
N ARG A 146 2.49 12.63 -18.87
CA ARG A 146 2.19 13.09 -17.50
C ARG A 146 2.88 12.24 -16.43
N VAL A 147 3.07 10.96 -16.67
CA VAL A 147 3.65 10.03 -15.70
C VAL A 147 5.08 9.60 -16.02
N ALA A 148 5.66 10.07 -17.14
CA ALA A 148 7.02 9.70 -17.57
C ALA A 148 8.07 10.04 -16.50
N ASP A 149 7.97 11.24 -15.93
CA ASP A 149 8.90 11.79 -14.94
C ASP A 149 8.31 11.79 -13.52
N LEU A 150 7.37 10.87 -13.24
CA LEU A 150 6.80 10.74 -11.92
C LEU A 150 7.88 10.37 -10.90
N VAL A 151 7.90 11.09 -9.78
CA VAL A 151 8.85 10.88 -8.69
C VAL A 151 8.10 10.70 -7.36
N MET A 152 8.83 10.29 -6.34
CA MET A 152 8.33 10.35 -4.96
C MET A 152 8.05 11.80 -4.60
N HIS A 153 6.98 12.03 -3.84
CA HIS A 153 6.62 13.38 -3.40
C HIS A 153 7.81 14.08 -2.71
N PRO A 154 8.14 15.32 -3.07
CA PRO A 154 9.37 16.00 -2.58
C PRO A 154 9.50 16.06 -1.05
N GLN A 155 8.38 16.16 -0.34
CA GLN A 155 8.34 16.21 1.12
C GLN A 155 8.28 14.83 1.80
N VAL A 156 8.19 13.73 1.00
CA VAL A 156 8.11 12.34 1.51
C VAL A 156 9.31 11.56 0.98
N GLN A 157 10.50 12.13 1.12
CA GLN A 157 11.76 11.48 0.76
C GLN A 157 12.32 10.70 1.95
N PRO A 158 13.11 9.64 1.72
CA PRO A 158 13.82 8.96 2.79
C PRO A 158 14.77 9.91 3.53
N GLU A 159 14.80 9.82 4.86
CA GLU A 159 15.70 10.57 5.72
C GLU A 159 16.49 9.62 6.64
N GLY A 160 17.73 9.97 6.95
CA GLY A 160 18.57 9.19 7.87
C GLY A 160 18.83 7.77 7.37
N ASP A 161 18.40 6.78 8.15
CA ASP A 161 18.53 5.35 7.90
C ASP A 161 17.26 4.70 7.30
N GLU A 162 16.27 5.50 6.91
CA GLU A 162 15.10 5.03 6.18
C GLU A 162 15.51 4.39 4.85
N VAL A 163 14.79 3.34 4.46
CA VAL A 163 15.16 2.54 3.29
C VAL A 163 14.11 2.58 2.20
N VAL A 164 14.56 2.30 0.98
CA VAL A 164 13.70 2.14 -0.20
C VAL A 164 13.75 0.70 -0.67
N VAL A 165 12.59 0.12 -0.97
CA VAL A 165 12.43 -1.22 -1.54
C VAL A 165 11.80 -1.13 -2.92
N ALA A 166 12.17 -2.04 -3.83
CA ALA A 166 11.59 -2.12 -5.17
C ALA A 166 10.63 -3.30 -5.34
N PHE A 167 10.84 -4.36 -4.56
CA PHE A 167 10.12 -5.62 -4.67
C PHE A 167 9.63 -6.12 -3.31
N GLY A 168 8.58 -6.93 -3.32
CA GLY A 168 8.10 -7.59 -2.10
C GLY A 168 9.14 -8.50 -1.45
N GLU A 169 10.05 -9.06 -2.24
CA GLU A 169 11.17 -9.84 -1.71
C GLU A 169 12.22 -8.97 -1.01
N ASP A 170 12.51 -7.75 -1.51
CA ASP A 170 13.34 -6.78 -0.79
C ASP A 170 12.72 -6.46 0.57
N LEU A 171 11.42 -6.14 0.58
CA LEU A 171 10.68 -5.84 1.81
C LEU A 171 10.74 -7.01 2.79
N HIS A 172 10.50 -8.23 2.31
CA HIS A 172 10.55 -9.44 3.13
C HIS A 172 11.94 -9.67 3.74
N ARG A 173 13.01 -9.62 2.93
CA ARG A 173 14.39 -9.81 3.41
C ARG A 173 14.81 -8.74 4.40
N TYR A 174 14.42 -7.50 4.15
CA TYR A 174 14.66 -6.39 5.06
C TYR A 174 13.94 -6.61 6.40
N CYS A 175 12.63 -6.84 6.38
CA CYS A 175 11.84 -7.10 7.59
C CYS A 175 12.39 -8.28 8.39
N LYS A 176 12.77 -9.38 7.72
CA LYS A 176 13.38 -10.54 8.36
C LYS A 176 14.70 -10.18 9.06
N SER A 177 15.54 -9.36 8.44
CA SER A 177 16.83 -8.95 9.03
C SER A 177 16.66 -8.06 10.27
N LYS A 178 15.55 -7.31 10.34
CA LYS A 178 15.22 -6.40 11.45
C LYS A 178 14.29 -7.02 12.50
N GLY A 179 13.71 -8.19 12.24
CA GLY A 179 12.71 -8.81 13.12
C GLY A 179 11.33 -8.15 13.08
N ILE A 180 11.00 -7.44 11.99
CA ILE A 180 9.71 -6.77 11.79
C ILE A 180 8.64 -7.80 11.45
N LEU A 181 7.49 -7.70 12.09
CA LEU A 181 6.34 -8.62 11.94
C LEU A 181 5.04 -7.89 11.61
N PHE A 182 4.93 -6.60 11.98
CA PHE A 182 3.75 -5.77 11.79
C PHE A 182 4.07 -4.69 10.75
N LEU A 183 3.28 -4.65 9.68
CA LEU A 183 3.43 -3.68 8.60
C LEU A 183 2.24 -2.72 8.60
N ILE A 184 2.51 -1.45 8.89
CA ILE A 184 1.52 -0.38 8.85
C ILE A 184 1.65 0.30 7.49
N TYR A 185 0.57 0.32 6.70
CA TYR A 185 0.57 0.82 5.32
C TYR A 185 -0.08 2.19 5.20
N MET A 186 0.54 3.05 4.39
CA MET A 186 0.00 4.32 3.91
C MET A 186 0.37 4.55 2.44
N GLY A 187 -0.27 5.52 1.79
CA GLY A 187 0.07 5.93 0.41
C GLY A 187 -1.02 5.59 -0.60
N PHE A 188 -0.65 5.37 -1.86
CA PHE A 188 -1.56 5.38 -3.00
C PHE A 188 -1.32 4.24 -4.00
N ASN A 189 -2.32 3.89 -4.82
CA ASN A 189 -3.75 4.10 -4.56
C ASN A 189 -4.29 2.93 -3.74
N THR A 190 -5.25 3.21 -2.85
CA THR A 190 -5.79 2.21 -1.91
C THR A 190 -6.25 0.93 -2.62
N ASN A 191 -7.01 1.06 -3.71
CA ASN A 191 -7.58 -0.04 -4.48
C ASN A 191 -6.65 -0.57 -5.61
N ALA A 192 -5.40 -0.12 -5.66
CA ALA A 192 -4.42 -0.54 -6.66
C ALA A 192 -3.10 -0.96 -6.01
N CYS A 193 -2.10 -0.08 -5.94
CA CYS A 193 -0.76 -0.44 -5.47
C CYS A 193 -0.75 -0.96 -4.03
N ILE A 194 -1.53 -0.37 -3.14
CA ILE A 194 -1.68 -0.83 -1.74
C ILE A 194 -2.14 -2.31 -1.67
N LEU A 195 -3.07 -2.73 -2.53
CA LEU A 195 -3.56 -4.11 -2.55
C LEU A 195 -2.68 -5.03 -3.39
N LEU A 196 -2.28 -4.59 -4.59
CA LEU A 196 -1.93 -5.46 -5.71
C LEU A 196 -0.42 -5.57 -5.98
N ARG A 197 0.42 -4.70 -5.40
CA ARG A 197 1.87 -4.84 -5.54
C ARG A 197 2.36 -6.07 -4.80
N ASP A 198 3.51 -6.61 -5.22
CA ASP A 198 4.17 -7.74 -4.55
C ASP A 198 4.67 -7.38 -3.13
N TYR A 199 4.89 -6.09 -2.86
CA TYR A 199 5.08 -5.52 -1.53
C TYR A 199 3.78 -4.99 -0.89
N GLY A 200 2.64 -5.17 -1.55
CA GLY A 200 1.33 -4.71 -1.09
C GLY A 200 0.73 -5.57 0.02
N THR A 201 -0.37 -5.09 0.55
CA THR A 201 -1.01 -5.66 1.75
C THR A 201 -1.42 -7.13 1.58
N VAL A 202 -1.94 -7.51 0.40
CA VAL A 202 -2.40 -8.88 0.14
C VAL A 202 -1.21 -9.85 0.08
N GLU A 203 -0.18 -9.54 -0.69
CA GLU A 203 0.98 -10.43 -0.84
C GLU A 203 1.80 -10.54 0.45
N MET A 204 2.02 -9.43 1.17
CA MET A 204 2.74 -9.49 2.44
C MET A 204 1.94 -10.20 3.53
N SER A 205 0.61 -10.11 3.52
CA SER A 205 -0.25 -10.92 4.40
C SER A 205 -0.12 -12.42 4.12
N LYS A 206 -0.05 -12.83 2.83
CA LYS A 206 0.20 -14.24 2.46
C LYS A 206 1.56 -14.76 2.94
N ARG A 207 2.53 -13.88 3.13
CA ARG A 207 3.85 -14.20 3.70
C ARG A 207 3.81 -14.31 5.23
N GLY A 208 2.67 -13.99 5.88
CA GLY A 208 2.46 -14.13 7.32
C GLY A 208 2.68 -12.87 8.14
N TYR A 209 2.86 -11.70 7.50
CA TYR A 209 2.91 -10.43 8.22
C TYR A 209 1.53 -9.99 8.70
N GLU A 210 1.46 -9.38 9.88
CA GLU A 210 0.27 -8.67 10.33
C GLU A 210 0.17 -7.31 9.61
N ILE A 211 -0.94 -7.08 8.95
CA ILE A 211 -1.17 -5.90 8.09
C ILE A 211 -2.14 -4.94 8.75
N ILE A 212 -1.72 -3.70 8.88
CA ILE A 212 -2.53 -2.60 9.43
C ILE A 212 -2.58 -1.48 8.40
N MET A 213 -3.76 -1.11 7.92
CA MET A 213 -3.95 0.01 6.99
C MET A 213 -4.23 1.31 7.76
N LEU A 214 -3.51 2.37 7.45
CA LEU A 214 -3.85 3.73 7.88
C LEU A 214 -4.97 4.28 7.00
N ARG A 215 -6.22 4.15 7.47
CA ARG A 215 -7.42 4.39 6.64
C ARG A 215 -7.65 5.84 6.25
N ASP A 216 -6.97 6.79 6.91
CA ASP A 216 -7.00 8.22 6.61
C ASP A 216 -5.71 8.74 5.95
N CYS A 217 -4.72 7.87 5.70
CA CYS A 217 -3.47 8.18 5.00
C CYS A 217 -3.42 7.54 3.60
N THR A 218 -4.56 7.42 2.94
CA THR A 218 -4.70 6.78 1.62
C THR A 218 -5.89 7.35 0.87
N THR A 219 -5.85 7.26 -0.45
CA THR A 219 -7.00 7.46 -1.34
C THR A 219 -6.88 6.55 -2.55
N GLY A 220 -8.00 6.08 -3.08
CA GLY A 220 -8.05 5.23 -4.26
C GLY A 220 -8.36 5.99 -5.53
N MET A 221 -8.36 5.27 -6.64
CA MET A 221 -8.96 5.73 -7.89
C MET A 221 -10.46 5.39 -7.85
N GLU A 222 -11.29 6.39 -8.08
CA GLU A 222 -12.73 6.24 -8.12
C GLU A 222 -13.24 6.15 -9.56
N SER A 223 -14.43 5.59 -9.76
CA SER A 223 -15.18 5.67 -11.01
C SER A 223 -16.18 6.82 -10.95
N PHE A 224 -16.84 7.12 -12.08
CA PHE A 224 -17.91 8.11 -12.11
C PHE A 224 -19.09 7.73 -11.17
N GLU A 225 -19.28 6.44 -10.89
CA GLU A 225 -20.32 5.93 -10.00
C GLU A 225 -19.94 6.02 -8.52
N THR A 226 -18.64 6.06 -8.20
CA THR A 226 -18.13 5.94 -6.83
C THR A 226 -17.46 7.21 -6.32
N HIS A 227 -17.27 8.17 -7.21
CA HIS A 227 -16.47 9.39 -7.01
C HIS A 227 -16.94 10.24 -5.81
N ASP A 228 -18.26 10.47 -5.66
CA ASP A 228 -18.78 11.40 -4.65
C ASP A 228 -18.57 10.87 -3.22
N ASP A 229 -18.74 9.57 -3.02
CA ASP A 229 -18.66 8.93 -1.70
C ASP A 229 -17.36 8.16 -1.45
N LEU A 230 -16.43 8.16 -2.41
CA LEU A 230 -15.16 7.43 -2.37
C LEU A 230 -15.35 5.93 -2.07
N TRP A 231 -16.31 5.30 -2.74
CA TRP A 231 -16.67 3.91 -2.46
C TRP A 231 -15.57 2.92 -2.79
N GLN A 232 -14.71 3.18 -3.79
CA GLN A 232 -13.58 2.31 -4.10
C GLN A 232 -12.52 2.37 -3.00
N THR A 233 -12.19 3.57 -2.52
CA THR A 233 -11.30 3.76 -1.39
C THR A 233 -11.81 3.06 -0.14
N ARG A 234 -13.08 3.32 0.21
CA ARG A 234 -13.75 2.73 1.38
C ARG A 234 -13.90 1.21 1.25
N GLY A 235 -14.25 0.74 0.05
CA GLY A 235 -14.39 -0.68 -0.26
C GLY A 235 -13.08 -1.44 -0.14
N ALA A 236 -11.96 -0.86 -0.60
CA ALA A 236 -10.64 -1.46 -0.47
C ALA A 236 -10.21 -1.59 1.01
N ILE A 237 -10.46 -0.57 1.82
CA ILE A 237 -10.20 -0.63 3.27
C ILE A 237 -11.08 -1.71 3.92
N LEU A 238 -12.37 -1.69 3.63
CA LEU A 238 -13.31 -2.69 4.15
C LEU A 238 -12.91 -4.11 3.73
N PHE A 239 -12.48 -4.31 2.46
CA PHE A 239 -11.97 -5.59 1.98
C PHE A 239 -10.82 -6.11 2.86
N LEU A 240 -9.87 -5.26 3.21
CA LEU A 240 -8.77 -5.64 4.10
C LEU A 240 -9.29 -6.06 5.48
N GLU A 241 -10.18 -5.27 6.06
CA GLU A 241 -10.76 -5.53 7.39
C GLU A 241 -11.63 -6.79 7.42
N MET A 242 -12.32 -7.10 6.32
CA MET A 242 -13.15 -8.30 6.17
C MET A 242 -12.32 -9.58 6.03
N PHE A 243 -11.12 -9.50 5.47
CA PHE A 243 -10.28 -10.65 5.12
C PHE A 243 -8.96 -10.72 5.90
N GLY A 244 -9.06 -10.52 7.23
CA GLY A 244 -7.98 -10.83 8.17
C GLY A 244 -6.86 -9.79 8.21
N LYS A 245 -7.13 -8.55 7.82
CA LYS A 245 -6.23 -7.41 8.03
C LYS A 245 -6.94 -6.39 8.91
N TYR A 246 -6.21 -5.36 9.28
CA TYR A 246 -6.67 -4.37 10.26
C TYR A 246 -6.52 -2.96 9.73
N SER A 247 -7.18 -2.00 10.40
CA SER A 247 -6.95 -0.59 10.15
C SER A 247 -6.91 0.23 11.43
N ILE A 248 -6.16 1.33 11.39
CA ILE A 248 -6.15 2.39 12.40
C ILE A 248 -6.23 3.75 11.71
N LYS A 249 -6.37 4.83 12.48
CA LYS A 249 -6.16 6.20 12.00
C LYS A 249 -4.78 6.70 12.35
N SER A 250 -4.33 7.74 11.63
CA SER A 250 -3.04 8.37 11.85
C SER A 250 -2.90 8.95 13.27
N ASP A 251 -3.96 9.54 13.79
CA ASP A 251 -3.97 10.09 15.15
C ASP A 251 -3.79 9.02 16.24
N GLU A 252 -4.33 7.82 16.02
CA GLU A 252 -4.13 6.67 16.91
C GLU A 252 -2.65 6.24 16.96
N LEU A 253 -1.99 6.18 15.80
CA LEU A 253 -0.57 5.84 15.73
C LEU A 253 0.31 6.93 16.34
N MET A 254 0.06 8.20 15.99
CA MET A 254 0.79 9.35 16.55
C MET A 254 0.68 9.44 18.07
N ALA A 255 -0.47 9.12 18.64
CA ALA A 255 -0.67 9.11 20.08
C ALA A 255 0.02 7.92 20.79
N ALA A 256 0.34 6.86 20.07
CA ALA A 256 1.00 5.66 20.59
C ALA A 256 2.54 5.74 20.56
N LEU A 257 3.10 6.67 19.77
CA LEU A 257 4.54 6.93 19.62
C LEU A 257 5.05 7.93 20.64
#